data_a7fa65e0a8745f0592814521b248491d
#
_entry.id   a7fa65e0a8745f0592814521b248491d
#
_cell.length_a   1.000
_cell.length_b   1.000
_cell.length_c   1.000
_cell.angle_alpha   90.00
_cell.angle_beta   90.00
_cell.angle_gamma   90.00
#
_symmetry.space_group_name_H-M   'P 1'
#
loop_
_entity.id
_entity.type
_entity.pdbx_description
1 polymer ?
#
loop_
_entity_poly.entity_id
_entity_poly.type
_entity_poly.pdbx_seq_one_letter_code
_entity_poly.pdbx_strand_id
1 'polypeptide(L)'
;MKFPVAPALAALLFASAPLLRAQAPEPEKKPDAEKPDAPPAAPVPKPIAKPRPTPKPGEPPTTRSAVDALGDADLEQVISLLKDNYIDPDALTEDELKRATVQGIIDRLAPGAAIVEAPVADASQASPFRAEILDARIGYARLGATTPSNVGELDAALQNFTGKKLGALILDLRATPRSAEFEQTAEVCRRFCPKGKVLFSVKKPNIKQEQILTSKDDPIFRGVIVVLTDRDTAGNAEIIASVLRTHVRAMVIGQQTKGEAVEFAELPLPGGKLLRVAVAEVALPDNVAVFPGGLKPDLAIDVAQETTNEVLKKELEKGVSEFVFETERARMNEAALVAGTNPELDAIQAAQKLKGERPKIPLRDTALQRAVDFITTIAIYEKKAGAK
;
A
#
# COMPACT_ATOMS: atom_id res chain seq x y z
N MET A 1 13.90 47.53 -47.64
CA MET A 1 15.08 48.41 -47.65
C MET A 1 16.03 47.97 -46.52
N LYS A 2 17.22 47.58 -47.01
CA LYS A 2 18.52 47.55 -46.29
C LYS A 2 18.69 46.61 -45.07
N PHE A 3 19.28 45.45 -45.30
CA PHE A 3 20.38 44.83 -44.57
C PHE A 3 21.61 45.73 -44.52
N PRO A 4 22.71 45.46 -43.84
CA PRO A 4 23.19 44.36 -42.96
C PRO A 4 23.95 44.84 -41.72
N VAL A 5 24.56 44.02 -40.91
CA VAL A 5 26.03 43.84 -40.66
C VAL A 5 26.31 42.91 -39.47
N ALA A 6 27.02 41.85 -39.72
CA ALA A 6 27.87 41.17 -38.74
C ALA A 6 29.25 41.85 -38.71
N PRO A 7 29.99 41.76 -37.62
CA PRO A 7 31.26 41.05 -37.60
C PRO A 7 31.56 40.46 -36.18
N ALA A 8 32.50 39.69 -35.90
CA ALA A 8 33.75 39.22 -36.34
C ALA A 8 34.31 38.29 -35.23
N LEU A 9 34.93 37.26 -35.69
CA LEU A 9 35.75 36.30 -34.96
C LEU A 9 36.96 36.99 -34.30
N ALA A 10 37.28 36.67 -33.02
CA ALA A 10 38.59 36.92 -32.44
C ALA A 10 39.11 35.61 -31.83
N ALA A 11 40.02 34.96 -32.51
CA ALA A 11 40.83 33.85 -32.04
C ALA A 11 41.96 34.38 -31.16
N LEU A 12 42.08 33.91 -29.93
CA LEU A 12 43.23 34.13 -29.08
C LEU A 12 44.01 32.81 -28.94
N LEU A 13 45.13 32.78 -29.67
CA LEU A 13 46.21 31.80 -29.50
C LEU A 13 46.92 32.03 -28.16
N PHE A 14 46.90 31.05 -27.28
CA PHE A 14 47.85 31.00 -26.14
C PHE A 14 48.91 29.94 -26.41
N ALA A 15 50.14 30.44 -26.44
CA ALA A 15 51.36 29.66 -26.61
C ALA A 15 51.64 28.80 -25.40
N SER A 16 51.96 27.54 -25.62
CA SER A 16 52.42 26.60 -24.65
C SER A 16 53.91 26.78 -24.37
N ALA A 17 54.27 27.04 -23.13
CA ALA A 17 55.64 26.89 -22.63
C ALA A 17 55.78 25.55 -21.90
N PRO A 18 56.90 24.81 -22.08
CA PRO A 18 57.12 23.54 -21.38
C PRO A 18 57.66 23.81 -19.98
N LEU A 19 56.97 23.30 -18.98
CA LEU A 19 57.46 23.21 -17.60
C LEU A 19 58.38 22.02 -17.46
N LEU A 20 59.62 22.30 -17.12
CA LEU A 20 60.65 21.33 -16.76
C LEU A 20 60.23 20.52 -15.52
N ARG A 21 60.07 19.24 -15.71
CA ARG A 21 59.72 18.30 -14.62
C ARG A 21 61.03 17.82 -13.97
N ALA A 22 61.27 18.27 -12.74
CA ALA A 22 62.34 17.74 -11.91
C ALA A 22 62.06 16.26 -11.56
N GLN A 23 62.99 15.37 -11.88
CA GLN A 23 62.99 13.96 -11.48
C GLN A 23 63.27 13.85 -9.99
N ALA A 24 62.37 13.22 -9.25
CA ALA A 24 62.63 12.73 -7.90
C ALA A 24 63.31 11.36 -7.99
N PRO A 25 64.21 10.99 -7.08
CA PRO A 25 64.98 9.75 -7.12
C PRO A 25 64.09 8.54 -6.83
N GLU A 26 64.34 7.46 -7.56
CA GLU A 26 63.75 6.16 -7.43
C GLU A 26 64.08 5.54 -6.06
N PRO A 27 63.10 4.97 -5.33
CA PRO A 27 63.39 4.21 -4.11
C PRO A 27 63.89 2.78 -4.48
N GLU A 28 64.99 2.41 -3.83
CA GLU A 28 65.62 1.07 -3.93
C GLU A 28 64.61 -0.08 -3.71
N LYS A 29 64.70 -1.04 -4.62
CA LYS A 29 64.03 -2.34 -4.51
C LYS A 29 64.53 -3.13 -3.28
N LYS A 30 63.66 -3.31 -2.30
CA LYS A 30 63.83 -4.37 -1.28
C LYS A 30 63.43 -5.72 -1.86
N PRO A 31 64.12 -6.82 -1.47
CA PRO A 31 63.86 -8.15 -2.01
C PRO A 31 62.45 -8.64 -1.60
N ASP A 32 61.82 -9.37 -2.53
CA ASP A 32 60.54 -10.04 -2.42
C ASP A 32 60.45 -10.91 -1.16
N ALA A 33 59.57 -10.54 -0.23
CA ALA A 33 59.13 -11.48 0.79
C ALA A 33 57.98 -12.29 0.20
N GLU A 34 58.19 -13.58 0.12
CA GLU A 34 57.23 -14.62 -0.28
C GLU A 34 55.90 -14.41 0.47
N LYS A 35 54.81 -14.16 -0.27
CA LYS A 35 53.45 -14.15 0.29
C LYS A 35 53.08 -15.59 0.60
N PRO A 36 52.60 -15.89 1.83
CA PRO A 36 52.03 -17.20 2.08
C PRO A 36 50.73 -17.35 1.27
N ASP A 37 50.59 -18.54 0.65
CA ASP A 37 49.40 -18.95 -0.10
C ASP A 37 48.14 -18.71 0.69
N ALA A 38 47.18 -17.96 0.10
CA ALA A 38 45.86 -17.78 0.63
C ALA A 38 45.13 -19.13 0.67
N PRO A 39 44.49 -19.49 1.77
CA PRO A 39 43.72 -20.73 1.83
C PRO A 39 42.61 -20.71 0.78
N PRO A 40 42.24 -21.89 0.18
CA PRO A 40 41.20 -21.95 -0.82
C PRO A 40 39.89 -21.39 -0.28
N ALA A 41 39.26 -20.56 -1.08
CA ALA A 41 37.96 -19.91 -0.76
C ALA A 41 36.94 -20.97 -0.34
N ALA A 42 36.41 -20.84 0.85
CA ALA A 42 35.32 -21.68 1.34
C ALA A 42 34.14 -21.66 0.35
N PRO A 43 33.49 -22.80 0.10
CA PRO A 43 32.36 -22.85 -0.82
C PRO A 43 31.25 -21.91 -0.35
N VAL A 44 30.79 -21.05 -1.26
CA VAL A 44 29.69 -20.13 -1.04
C VAL A 44 28.49 -20.96 -0.58
N PRO A 45 27.90 -20.67 0.60
CA PRO A 45 26.74 -21.43 1.06
C PRO A 45 25.57 -21.22 0.07
N LYS A 46 25.04 -22.35 -0.43
CA LYS A 46 23.81 -22.36 -1.23
C LYS A 46 22.72 -21.64 -0.44
N PRO A 47 21.81 -20.88 -1.09
CA PRO A 47 20.70 -20.25 -0.40
C PRO A 47 19.96 -21.30 0.42
N ILE A 48 19.86 -21.08 1.73
CA ILE A 48 19.10 -21.94 2.62
C ILE A 48 17.64 -21.79 2.22
N ALA A 49 17.06 -22.85 1.67
CA ALA A 49 15.62 -22.91 1.41
C ALA A 49 14.88 -22.54 2.71
N LYS A 50 13.93 -21.60 2.62
CA LYS A 50 13.08 -21.23 3.76
C LYS A 50 12.52 -22.51 4.38
N PRO A 51 12.62 -22.71 5.72
CA PRO A 51 12.13 -23.91 6.35
C PRO A 51 10.65 -24.10 6.04
N ARG A 52 10.29 -25.29 5.52
CA ARG A 52 8.88 -25.66 5.31
C ARG A 52 8.15 -25.58 6.65
N PRO A 53 6.93 -25.03 6.71
CA PRO A 53 6.16 -25.02 7.95
C PRO A 53 5.93 -26.47 8.41
N THR A 54 6.43 -26.79 9.58
CA THR A 54 6.16 -28.08 10.23
C THR A 54 4.74 -28.08 10.74
N PRO A 55 3.96 -29.16 10.50
CA PRO A 55 2.60 -29.29 11.04
C PRO A 55 2.61 -29.21 12.57
N LYS A 56 1.65 -28.49 13.14
CA LYS A 56 1.47 -28.47 14.59
C LYS A 56 1.07 -29.86 15.09
N PRO A 57 1.63 -30.36 16.19
CA PRO A 57 1.26 -31.66 16.75
C PRO A 57 -0.24 -31.66 17.11
N GLY A 58 -1.03 -32.59 16.51
CA GLY A 58 -2.43 -32.80 16.86
C GLY A 58 -3.48 -32.41 15.81
N GLU A 59 -3.11 -31.72 14.72
CA GLU A 59 -4.03 -31.52 13.59
C GLU A 59 -3.89 -32.68 12.57
N PRO A 60 -5.03 -33.21 12.05
CA PRO A 60 -4.95 -34.22 10.98
C PRO A 60 -4.23 -33.62 9.76
N PRO A 61 -3.37 -34.40 9.08
CA PRO A 61 -2.63 -33.91 7.93
C PRO A 61 -3.59 -33.44 6.84
N THR A 62 -3.43 -32.21 6.38
CA THR A 62 -4.15 -31.71 5.22
C THR A 62 -3.64 -32.42 3.96
N THR A 63 -4.47 -32.54 2.92
CA THR A 63 -4.06 -33.09 1.62
C THR A 63 -2.78 -32.45 1.12
N ARG A 64 -2.63 -31.13 1.33
CA ARG A 64 -1.44 -30.37 0.96
C ARG A 64 -0.20 -30.86 1.70
N SER A 65 -0.28 -31.03 3.02
CA SER A 65 0.88 -31.49 3.80
C SER A 65 1.24 -32.95 3.49
N ALA A 66 0.26 -33.78 3.13
CA ALA A 66 0.51 -35.15 2.69
C ALA A 66 1.26 -35.17 1.34
N VAL A 67 0.82 -34.38 0.36
CA VAL A 67 1.49 -34.25 -0.93
C VAL A 67 2.90 -33.64 -0.79
N ASP A 68 3.09 -32.65 0.09
CA ASP A 68 4.39 -32.02 0.36
C ASP A 68 5.43 -32.98 0.99
N ALA A 69 4.96 -34.07 1.58
CA ALA A 69 5.83 -35.09 2.18
C ALA A 69 6.29 -36.15 1.17
N LEU A 70 5.68 -36.23 -0.03
CA LEU A 70 6.04 -37.19 -1.07
C LEU A 70 7.30 -36.79 -1.81
N GLY A 71 8.12 -37.77 -2.18
CA GLY A 71 9.25 -37.61 -3.10
C GLY A 71 8.80 -37.62 -4.57
N ASP A 72 9.72 -37.31 -5.50
CA ASP A 72 9.39 -37.23 -6.93
C ASP A 72 8.90 -38.58 -7.48
N ALA A 73 9.51 -39.70 -7.10
CA ALA A 73 9.08 -41.04 -7.49
C ALA A 73 7.68 -41.40 -6.94
N ASP A 74 7.39 -40.95 -5.70
CA ASP A 74 6.09 -41.21 -5.07
C ASP A 74 4.99 -40.41 -5.77
N LEU A 75 5.30 -39.15 -6.20
CA LEU A 75 4.35 -38.33 -6.95
C LEU A 75 3.99 -38.96 -8.30
N GLU A 76 4.98 -39.49 -9.05
CA GLU A 76 4.73 -40.21 -10.29
C GLU A 76 3.90 -41.48 -10.06
N GLN A 77 4.19 -42.22 -8.98
CA GLN A 77 3.44 -43.38 -8.59
C GLN A 77 1.98 -43.05 -8.23
N VAL A 78 1.72 -41.97 -7.49
CA VAL A 78 0.36 -41.51 -7.17
C VAL A 78 -0.41 -41.18 -8.45
N ILE A 79 0.22 -40.47 -9.41
CA ILE A 79 -0.44 -40.15 -10.69
C ILE A 79 -0.80 -41.45 -11.45
N SER A 80 0.11 -42.45 -11.50
CA SER A 80 -0.15 -43.74 -12.14
C SER A 80 -1.28 -44.46 -11.45
N LEU A 81 -1.26 -44.59 -10.14
CA LEU A 81 -2.30 -45.24 -9.36
C LEU A 81 -3.68 -44.60 -9.56
N LEU A 82 -3.74 -43.27 -9.66
CA LEU A 82 -4.98 -42.55 -9.95
C LEU A 82 -5.49 -42.88 -11.35
N LYS A 83 -4.64 -42.87 -12.37
CA LYS A 83 -5.03 -43.23 -13.75
C LYS A 83 -5.55 -44.66 -13.87
N ASP A 84 -4.95 -45.58 -13.12
CA ASP A 84 -5.26 -47.00 -13.20
C ASP A 84 -6.51 -47.40 -12.40
N ASN A 85 -6.89 -46.64 -11.36
CA ASN A 85 -7.89 -47.04 -10.39
C ASN A 85 -9.04 -46.04 -10.22
N TYR A 86 -8.96 -44.84 -10.79
CA TYR A 86 -10.03 -43.87 -10.61
C TYR A 86 -11.27 -44.26 -11.40
N ILE A 87 -12.44 -44.10 -10.79
CA ILE A 87 -13.74 -44.56 -11.32
C ILE A 87 -14.13 -43.87 -12.65
N ASP A 88 -13.61 -42.69 -12.90
CA ASP A 88 -13.88 -41.91 -14.11
C ASP A 88 -12.55 -41.65 -14.85
N PRO A 89 -12.19 -42.45 -15.85
CA PRO A 89 -10.95 -42.30 -16.62
C PRO A 89 -10.88 -40.98 -17.40
N ASP A 90 -12.04 -40.45 -17.81
CA ASP A 90 -12.10 -39.19 -18.60
C ASP A 90 -11.71 -37.96 -17.76
N ALA A 91 -11.85 -38.06 -16.45
CA ALA A 91 -11.38 -37.01 -15.51
C ALA A 91 -9.84 -36.95 -15.40
N LEU A 92 -9.11 -37.94 -15.90
CA LEU A 92 -7.63 -38.05 -15.79
C LEU A 92 -6.95 -38.08 -17.15
N THR A 93 -7.59 -37.55 -18.18
CA THR A 93 -6.97 -37.35 -19.50
C THR A 93 -5.72 -36.47 -19.37
N GLU A 94 -4.80 -36.56 -20.32
CA GLU A 94 -3.57 -35.76 -20.31
C GLU A 94 -3.87 -34.26 -20.27
N ASP A 95 -4.92 -33.80 -20.95
CA ASP A 95 -5.33 -32.39 -20.94
C ASP A 95 -5.92 -31.95 -19.59
N GLU A 96 -6.71 -32.80 -18.93
CA GLU A 96 -7.22 -32.51 -17.59
C GLU A 96 -6.09 -32.50 -16.55
N LEU A 97 -5.12 -33.40 -16.65
CA LEU A 97 -3.94 -33.38 -15.80
C LEU A 97 -3.10 -32.11 -16.00
N LYS A 98 -2.93 -31.64 -17.23
CA LYS A 98 -2.26 -30.34 -17.51
C LYS A 98 -3.00 -29.18 -16.87
N ARG A 99 -4.35 -29.15 -17.00
CA ARG A 99 -5.18 -28.11 -16.38
C ARG A 99 -5.07 -28.15 -14.86
N ALA A 100 -5.23 -29.32 -14.26
CA ALA A 100 -5.08 -29.50 -12.82
C ALA A 100 -3.69 -29.09 -12.30
N THR A 101 -2.65 -29.39 -13.06
CA THR A 101 -1.27 -28.97 -12.74
C THR A 101 -1.14 -27.45 -12.74
N VAL A 102 -1.61 -26.77 -13.79
CA VAL A 102 -1.55 -25.30 -13.87
C VAL A 102 -2.36 -24.67 -12.75
N GLN A 103 -3.58 -25.18 -12.49
CA GLN A 103 -4.41 -24.72 -11.39
C GLN A 103 -3.70 -24.90 -10.04
N GLY A 104 -3.16 -26.08 -9.77
CA GLY A 104 -2.42 -26.37 -8.54
C GLY A 104 -1.20 -25.47 -8.34
N ILE A 105 -0.48 -25.12 -9.42
CA ILE A 105 0.63 -24.16 -9.37
C ILE A 105 0.12 -22.77 -8.99
N ILE A 106 -0.93 -22.29 -9.65
CA ILE A 106 -1.52 -20.97 -9.37
C ILE A 106 -2.03 -20.90 -7.94
N ASP A 107 -2.78 -21.90 -7.48
CA ASP A 107 -3.31 -21.97 -6.12
C ASP A 107 -2.18 -21.99 -5.07
N ARG A 108 -1.06 -22.63 -5.39
CA ARG A 108 0.11 -22.68 -4.51
C ARG A 108 0.86 -21.36 -4.43
N LEU A 109 0.87 -20.60 -5.52
CA LEU A 109 1.53 -19.31 -5.63
C LEU A 109 0.63 -18.13 -5.20
N ALA A 110 -0.68 -18.37 -5.03
CA ALA A 110 -1.62 -17.31 -4.65
C ALA A 110 -1.18 -16.56 -3.37
N PRO A 111 -1.34 -15.25 -3.29
CA PRO A 111 -1.88 -14.34 -4.29
C PRO A 111 -0.85 -13.86 -5.34
N GLY A 112 0.36 -14.43 -5.35
CA GLY A 112 1.47 -14.04 -6.24
C GLY A 112 1.28 -14.42 -7.71
N ALA A 113 0.35 -15.32 -8.04
CA ALA A 113 0.00 -15.68 -9.41
C ALA A 113 -1.52 -15.84 -9.56
N ALA A 114 -2.08 -15.35 -10.66
CA ALA A 114 -3.50 -15.51 -10.99
C ALA A 114 -3.73 -15.39 -12.50
N ILE A 115 -4.75 -16.08 -13.01
CA ILE A 115 -5.29 -15.82 -14.36
C ILE A 115 -6.43 -14.82 -14.20
N VAL A 116 -6.33 -13.69 -14.87
CA VAL A 116 -7.31 -12.61 -14.84
C VAL A 116 -7.79 -12.28 -16.25
N GLU A 117 -8.97 -11.73 -16.37
CA GLU A 117 -9.45 -11.19 -17.65
C GLU A 117 -8.72 -9.88 -17.94
N ALA A 118 -8.44 -9.63 -19.22
CA ALA A 118 -7.88 -8.35 -19.64
C ALA A 118 -8.85 -7.24 -19.23
N PRO A 119 -8.39 -6.15 -18.61
CA PRO A 119 -9.26 -5.04 -18.23
C PRO A 119 -9.94 -4.48 -19.49
N VAL A 120 -11.27 -4.37 -19.44
CA VAL A 120 -12.02 -3.66 -20.46
C VAL A 120 -11.60 -2.18 -20.38
N ALA A 121 -11.28 -1.56 -21.52
CA ALA A 121 -10.69 -0.23 -21.59
C ALA A 121 -11.46 0.88 -20.83
N ASP A 122 -12.72 0.66 -20.49
CA ASP A 122 -13.57 1.59 -19.72
C ASP A 122 -13.46 1.48 -18.21
N ALA A 123 -12.70 0.52 -17.67
CA ALA A 123 -12.58 0.30 -16.22
C ALA A 123 -11.57 1.24 -15.53
N SER A 124 -10.92 2.13 -16.23
CA SER A 124 -10.12 3.22 -15.68
C SER A 124 -11.01 4.37 -15.20
N GLN A 125 -11.99 4.11 -14.37
CA GLN A 125 -12.53 5.19 -13.55
C GLN A 125 -11.40 5.61 -12.61
N ALA A 126 -10.70 6.66 -13.02
CA ALA A 126 -9.72 7.32 -12.17
C ALA A 126 -10.44 7.69 -10.88
N SER A 127 -10.12 7.00 -9.79
CA SER A 127 -10.64 7.38 -8.48
C SER A 127 -10.13 8.78 -8.20
N PRO A 128 -11.02 9.80 -8.14
CA PRO A 128 -10.60 11.18 -8.01
C PRO A 128 -10.05 11.44 -6.62
N PHE A 129 -9.11 12.36 -6.54
CA PHE A 129 -8.69 12.93 -5.27
C PHE A 129 -9.84 13.70 -4.62
N ARG A 130 -9.90 13.67 -3.29
CA ARG A 130 -10.87 14.44 -2.54
C ARG A 130 -10.26 14.94 -1.24
N ALA A 131 -10.49 16.20 -0.88
CA ALA A 131 -10.08 16.76 0.39
C ALA A 131 -11.20 17.59 1.02
N GLU A 132 -11.37 17.44 2.33
CA GLU A 132 -12.34 18.20 3.13
C GLU A 132 -11.71 18.54 4.49
N ILE A 133 -12.32 19.48 5.22
CA ILE A 133 -11.97 19.78 6.61
C ILE A 133 -13.15 19.35 7.48
N LEU A 134 -12.90 18.40 8.36
CA LEU A 134 -13.88 17.87 9.28
C LEU A 134 -13.80 18.61 10.61
N ASP A 135 -14.96 19.02 11.14
CA ASP A 135 -15.10 19.70 12.44
C ASP A 135 -14.09 20.87 12.63
N ALA A 136 -13.78 21.58 11.55
CA ALA A 136 -12.82 22.70 11.48
C ALA A 136 -11.41 22.41 12.06
N ARG A 137 -11.09 21.15 12.38
CA ARG A 137 -9.86 20.75 13.08
C ARG A 137 -9.08 19.63 12.41
N ILE A 138 -9.72 18.80 11.61
CA ILE A 138 -9.16 17.59 11.03
C ILE A 138 -9.15 17.73 9.51
N GLY A 139 -7.98 17.61 8.89
CA GLY A 139 -7.88 17.44 7.45
C GLY A 139 -8.30 16.03 7.07
N TYR A 140 -9.08 15.90 6.03
CA TYR A 140 -9.39 14.64 5.38
C TYR A 140 -8.91 14.69 3.95
N ALA A 141 -8.18 13.67 3.51
CA ALA A 141 -7.75 13.51 2.14
C ALA A 141 -7.95 12.05 1.70
N ARG A 142 -8.76 11.81 0.67
CA ARG A 142 -8.83 10.54 -0.06
C ARG A 142 -7.91 10.63 -1.27
N LEU A 143 -6.88 9.79 -1.28
CA LEU A 143 -5.84 9.85 -2.30
C LEU A 143 -6.37 9.55 -3.71
N GLY A 144 -7.28 8.56 -3.85
CA GLY A 144 -7.66 8.04 -5.14
C GLY A 144 -6.45 7.39 -5.84
N ALA A 145 -6.35 7.55 -7.16
CA ALA A 145 -5.22 7.01 -7.92
C ALA A 145 -3.90 7.73 -7.57
N THR A 146 -2.79 6.99 -7.53
CA THR A 146 -1.44 7.56 -7.33
C THR A 146 -0.89 8.17 -8.63
N THR A 147 -1.59 9.15 -9.18
CA THR A 147 -1.16 9.89 -10.39
C THR A 147 -0.46 11.19 -10.01
N PRO A 148 0.39 11.75 -10.90
CA PRO A 148 0.98 13.07 -10.67
C PRO A 148 -0.06 14.16 -10.38
N SER A 149 -1.24 14.10 -11.02
CA SER A 149 -2.36 15.03 -10.77
C SER A 149 -2.86 14.93 -9.33
N ASN A 150 -3.20 13.72 -8.85
CA ASN A 150 -3.71 13.52 -7.50
C ASN A 150 -2.64 13.87 -6.43
N VAL A 151 -1.37 13.61 -6.72
CA VAL A 151 -0.25 14.04 -5.85
C VAL A 151 -0.18 15.56 -5.77
N GLY A 152 -0.36 16.27 -6.89
CA GLY A 152 -0.44 17.73 -6.90
C GLY A 152 -1.64 18.28 -6.13
N GLU A 153 -2.80 17.63 -6.22
CA GLU A 153 -3.99 17.99 -5.44
C GLU A 153 -3.78 17.72 -3.93
N LEU A 154 -3.08 16.62 -3.60
CA LEU A 154 -2.66 16.34 -2.22
C LEU A 154 -1.75 17.46 -1.69
N ASP A 155 -0.77 17.91 -2.47
CA ASP A 155 0.11 19.01 -2.09
C ASP A 155 -0.68 20.28 -1.77
N ALA A 156 -1.63 20.65 -2.63
CA ALA A 156 -2.49 21.81 -2.41
C ALA A 156 -3.35 21.67 -1.15
N ALA A 157 -3.91 20.48 -0.91
CA ALA A 157 -4.69 20.19 0.28
C ALA A 157 -3.83 20.28 1.56
N LEU A 158 -2.63 19.69 1.56
CA LEU A 158 -1.72 19.73 2.71
C LEU A 158 -1.25 21.15 3.02
N GLN A 159 -0.98 21.97 2.00
CA GLN A 159 -0.66 23.39 2.18
C GLN A 159 -1.82 24.16 2.81
N ASN A 160 -3.06 23.92 2.35
CA ASN A 160 -4.26 24.50 2.97
C ASN A 160 -4.43 24.08 4.44
N PHE A 161 -4.25 22.77 4.73
CA PHE A 161 -4.34 22.25 6.10
C PHE A 161 -3.27 22.85 7.01
N THR A 162 -2.04 22.92 6.54
CA THR A 162 -0.93 23.54 7.28
C THR A 162 -1.16 25.04 7.48
N GLY A 163 -1.62 25.75 6.45
CA GLY A 163 -1.97 27.17 6.54
C GLY A 163 -3.08 27.47 7.57
N LYS A 164 -4.03 26.54 7.70
CA LYS A 164 -5.09 26.60 8.74
C LYS A 164 -4.66 26.01 10.09
N LYS A 165 -3.37 25.59 10.21
CA LYS A 165 -2.79 25.02 11.43
C LYS A 165 -3.57 23.79 11.95
N LEU A 166 -4.05 22.94 11.04
CA LEU A 166 -4.71 21.70 11.44
C LEU A 166 -3.68 20.75 12.04
N GLY A 167 -3.95 20.22 13.22
CA GLY A 167 -3.05 19.34 13.96
C GLY A 167 -3.18 17.85 13.57
N ALA A 168 -4.18 17.48 12.78
CA ALA A 168 -4.44 16.08 12.42
C ALA A 168 -4.92 15.94 10.97
N LEU A 169 -4.58 14.78 10.38
CA LEU A 169 -4.99 14.38 9.03
C LEU A 169 -5.51 12.94 9.05
N ILE A 170 -6.60 12.71 8.35
CA ILE A 170 -7.06 11.38 7.96
C ILE A 170 -6.74 11.19 6.49
N LEU A 171 -5.83 10.25 6.19
CA LEU A 171 -5.49 9.84 4.83
C LEU A 171 -6.28 8.58 4.49
N ASP A 172 -7.27 8.71 3.61
CA ASP A 172 -8.11 7.61 3.19
C ASP A 172 -7.49 6.93 1.95
N LEU A 173 -7.04 5.69 2.13
CA LEU A 173 -6.47 4.85 1.09
C LEU A 173 -7.45 3.80 0.56
N ARG A 174 -8.66 3.76 1.08
CA ARG A 174 -9.73 2.95 0.51
C ARG A 174 -10.05 3.46 -0.89
N ALA A 175 -10.51 2.61 -1.79
CA ALA A 175 -10.72 2.96 -3.20
C ALA A 175 -9.49 3.54 -3.93
N THR A 176 -8.27 3.30 -3.43
CA THR A 176 -7.03 3.59 -4.16
C THR A 176 -6.75 2.44 -5.11
N PRO A 177 -6.77 2.67 -6.44
CA PRO A 177 -6.48 1.64 -7.41
C PRO A 177 -5.05 1.14 -7.24
N ARG A 178 -4.86 -0.18 -7.42
CA ARG A 178 -3.51 -0.75 -7.45
C ARG A 178 -2.71 -0.15 -8.62
N SER A 179 -1.49 0.24 -8.35
CA SER A 179 -0.55 0.76 -9.34
C SER A 179 0.85 0.16 -9.11
N ALA A 180 1.65 0.06 -10.15
CA ALA A 180 3.07 -0.26 -10.10
C ALA A 180 3.95 1.00 -10.19
N GLU A 181 3.36 2.18 -10.04
CA GLU A 181 4.06 3.46 -10.10
C GLU A 181 4.78 3.75 -8.77
N PHE A 182 5.89 3.05 -8.52
CA PHE A 182 6.62 3.15 -7.26
C PHE A 182 7.16 4.55 -6.97
N GLU A 183 7.59 5.30 -8.01
CA GLU A 183 8.07 6.66 -7.80
C GLU A 183 6.92 7.57 -7.34
N GLN A 184 5.72 7.44 -7.91
CA GLN A 184 4.56 8.21 -7.46
C GLN A 184 4.13 7.81 -6.04
N THR A 185 4.24 6.52 -5.71
CA THR A 185 4.02 6.01 -4.35
C THR A 185 5.00 6.64 -3.36
N ALA A 186 6.27 6.73 -3.74
CA ALA A 186 7.31 7.39 -2.94
C ALA A 186 7.06 8.90 -2.82
N GLU A 187 6.58 9.55 -3.90
CA GLU A 187 6.19 10.96 -3.85
C GLU A 187 5.12 11.21 -2.78
N VAL A 188 4.06 10.40 -2.70
CA VAL A 188 3.07 10.52 -1.62
C VAL A 188 3.72 10.39 -0.25
N CYS A 189 4.58 9.38 -0.05
CA CYS A 189 5.25 9.17 1.23
C CYS A 189 6.17 10.34 1.63
N ARG A 190 6.85 10.98 0.66
CA ARG A 190 7.74 12.13 0.88
C ARG A 190 7.04 13.32 1.52
N ARG A 191 5.73 13.50 1.31
CA ARG A 191 4.95 14.61 1.90
C ARG A 191 4.84 14.51 3.42
N PHE A 192 5.10 13.33 3.96
CA PHE A 192 4.92 13.03 5.38
C PHE A 192 6.20 12.60 6.08
N CYS A 193 7.10 11.93 5.37
CA CYS A 193 8.28 11.31 5.96
C CYS A 193 9.45 12.28 6.13
N PRO A 194 10.19 12.18 7.25
CA PRO A 194 11.40 13.01 7.45
C PRO A 194 12.43 12.79 6.36
N LYS A 195 13.15 13.85 6.01
CA LYS A 195 14.24 13.83 5.03
C LYS A 195 15.28 12.76 5.36
N GLY A 196 15.82 12.11 4.33
CA GLY A 196 16.91 11.14 4.42
C GLY A 196 16.46 9.72 4.84
N LYS A 197 15.18 9.48 5.02
CA LYS A 197 14.68 8.13 5.33
C LYS A 197 14.54 7.28 4.06
N VAL A 198 14.93 6.00 4.15
CA VAL A 198 14.58 4.99 3.15
C VAL A 198 13.09 4.70 3.32
N LEU A 199 12.30 4.95 2.29
CA LEU A 199 10.86 4.71 2.31
C LEU A 199 10.56 3.23 2.08
N PHE A 200 11.07 2.69 1.00
CA PHE A 200 11.00 1.27 0.65
C PHE A 200 12.00 0.98 -0.48
N SER A 201 12.20 -0.29 -0.78
CA SER A 201 12.98 -0.69 -1.93
C SER A 201 12.27 -1.78 -2.73
N VAL A 202 12.59 -1.85 -4.03
CA VAL A 202 12.04 -2.82 -4.98
C VAL A 202 13.16 -3.74 -5.45
N LYS A 203 12.96 -5.04 -5.24
CA LYS A 203 13.96 -6.08 -5.48
C LYS A 203 13.45 -7.09 -6.48
N LYS A 204 14.15 -7.23 -7.61
CA LYS A 204 13.85 -8.23 -8.64
C LYS A 204 14.79 -9.43 -8.49
N PRO A 205 14.30 -10.68 -8.54
CA PRO A 205 15.13 -11.89 -8.29
C PRO A 205 16.35 -11.98 -9.18
N ASN A 206 16.26 -11.53 -10.43
CA ASN A 206 17.31 -11.65 -11.44
C ASN A 206 18.15 -10.38 -11.65
N ILE A 207 17.90 -9.34 -10.89
CA ILE A 207 18.60 -8.06 -11.00
C ILE A 207 19.33 -7.80 -9.68
N LYS A 208 20.67 -7.69 -9.74
CA LYS A 208 21.49 -7.44 -8.54
C LYS A 208 21.27 -6.06 -7.94
N GLN A 209 20.80 -5.11 -8.75
CA GLN A 209 20.60 -3.72 -8.31
C GLN A 209 19.18 -3.56 -7.75
N GLU A 210 19.10 -3.25 -6.47
CA GLU A 210 17.87 -2.88 -5.78
C GLU A 210 17.54 -1.41 -6.02
N GLN A 211 16.29 -1.11 -6.36
CA GLN A 211 15.82 0.28 -6.48
C GLN A 211 15.41 0.77 -5.09
N ILE A 212 16.20 1.68 -4.52
CA ILE A 212 15.93 2.24 -3.19
C ILE A 212 15.28 3.61 -3.34
N LEU A 213 14.11 3.78 -2.75
CA LEU A 213 13.35 5.04 -2.75
C LEU A 213 13.49 5.71 -1.39
N THR A 214 13.88 6.99 -1.41
CA THR A 214 14.17 7.75 -0.20
C THR A 214 13.37 9.05 -0.14
N SER A 215 13.16 9.55 1.07
CA SER A 215 12.64 10.92 1.28
C SER A 215 13.76 11.93 1.05
N LYS A 216 13.53 12.87 0.12
CA LYS A 216 14.53 13.86 -0.30
C LYS A 216 14.35 15.19 0.41
N ASP A 217 13.14 15.51 0.80
CA ASP A 217 12.74 16.79 1.36
C ASP A 217 12.12 16.67 2.75
N ASP A 218 11.94 17.79 3.41
CA ASP A 218 11.19 17.85 4.67
C ASP A 218 9.70 17.66 4.43
N PRO A 219 8.98 17.01 5.36
CA PRO A 219 7.56 16.75 5.21
C PRO A 219 6.74 18.05 5.18
N ILE A 220 5.70 18.07 4.32
CA ILE A 220 4.74 19.19 4.22
C ILE A 220 3.81 19.20 5.43
N PHE A 221 3.43 18.02 5.92
CA PHE A 221 2.53 17.86 7.07
C PHE A 221 3.19 17.08 8.20
N ARG A 222 3.08 17.61 9.44
CA ARG A 222 3.75 17.05 10.65
C ARG A 222 2.81 16.76 11.81
N GLY A 223 1.50 16.74 11.57
CA GLY A 223 0.50 16.45 12.61
C GLY A 223 0.27 14.97 12.86
N VAL A 224 -0.73 14.68 13.66
CA VAL A 224 -1.24 13.31 13.85
C VAL A 224 -1.81 12.79 12.55
N ILE A 225 -1.41 11.59 12.12
CA ILE A 225 -1.88 10.98 10.89
C ILE A 225 -2.63 9.69 11.22
N VAL A 226 -3.84 9.57 10.69
CA VAL A 226 -4.62 8.33 10.68
C VAL A 226 -4.77 7.90 9.22
N VAL A 227 -4.53 6.62 8.96
CA VAL A 227 -4.68 6.01 7.64
C VAL A 227 -5.89 5.08 7.66
N LEU A 228 -6.81 5.23 6.71
CA LEU A 228 -7.94 4.32 6.55
C LEU A 228 -7.64 3.26 5.49
N THR A 229 -7.92 2.01 5.83
CA THR A 229 -7.75 0.84 4.96
C THR A 229 -8.98 -0.07 5.00
N ASP A 230 -9.19 -0.83 3.93
CA ASP A 230 -10.22 -1.86 3.83
C ASP A 230 -9.65 -3.14 3.21
N ARG A 231 -10.52 -4.14 2.96
CA ARG A 231 -10.12 -5.42 2.36
C ARG A 231 -9.68 -5.31 0.91
N ASP A 232 -10.10 -4.25 0.20
CA ASP A 232 -9.73 -3.99 -1.19
C ASP A 232 -8.48 -3.12 -1.34
N THR A 233 -8.02 -2.53 -0.23
CA THR A 233 -6.76 -1.78 -0.20
C THR A 233 -5.60 -2.68 -0.57
N ALA A 234 -4.86 -2.34 -1.63
CA ALA A 234 -3.85 -3.20 -2.24
C ALA A 234 -2.64 -2.42 -2.80
N GLY A 235 -1.51 -3.09 -2.96
CA GLY A 235 -0.34 -2.61 -3.70
C GLY A 235 0.26 -1.33 -3.13
N ASN A 236 0.27 -0.27 -3.92
CA ASN A 236 0.82 1.04 -3.54
C ASN A 236 0.17 1.66 -2.29
N ALA A 237 -1.14 1.46 -2.08
CA ALA A 237 -1.82 1.91 -0.87
C ALA A 237 -1.29 1.19 0.39
N GLU A 238 -1.00 -0.10 0.29
CA GLU A 238 -0.38 -0.88 1.37
C GLU A 238 1.04 -0.39 1.69
N ILE A 239 1.81 -0.06 0.64
CA ILE A 239 3.15 0.51 0.78
C ILE A 239 3.08 1.86 1.52
N ILE A 240 2.19 2.77 1.09
CA ILE A 240 1.99 4.07 1.72
C ILE A 240 1.61 3.89 3.21
N ALA A 241 0.61 3.06 3.51
CA ALA A 241 0.17 2.80 4.88
C ALA A 241 1.31 2.28 5.77
N SER A 242 2.10 1.32 5.26
CA SER A 242 3.23 0.73 5.99
C SER A 242 4.35 1.73 6.24
N VAL A 243 4.70 2.53 5.22
CA VAL A 243 5.74 3.56 5.32
C VAL A 243 5.35 4.63 6.33
N LEU A 244 4.10 5.12 6.28
CA LEU A 244 3.62 6.14 7.22
C LEU A 244 3.50 5.58 8.65
N ARG A 245 3.05 4.34 8.82
CA ARG A 245 3.03 3.68 10.13
C ARG A 245 4.42 3.63 10.76
N THR A 246 5.44 3.27 9.98
CA THR A 246 6.82 3.10 10.46
C THR A 246 7.51 4.45 10.73
N HIS A 247 7.47 5.38 9.78
CA HIS A 247 8.28 6.59 9.86
C HIS A 247 7.63 7.74 10.64
N VAL A 248 6.30 7.84 10.61
CA VAL A 248 5.57 8.94 11.27
C VAL A 248 4.56 8.46 12.29
N ARG A 249 4.55 7.15 12.59
CA ARG A 249 3.66 6.52 13.58
C ARG A 249 2.18 6.77 13.27
N ALA A 250 1.85 6.78 11.99
CA ALA A 250 0.46 6.88 11.57
C ALA A 250 -0.34 5.68 12.12
N MET A 251 -1.54 5.95 12.63
CA MET A 251 -2.46 4.92 13.10
C MET A 251 -3.24 4.35 11.93
N VAL A 252 -3.18 3.06 11.71
CA VAL A 252 -3.95 2.39 10.66
C VAL A 252 -5.27 1.89 11.24
N ILE A 253 -6.38 2.38 10.70
CA ILE A 253 -7.75 2.05 11.15
C ILE A 253 -8.54 1.43 9.99
N GLY A 254 -9.28 0.36 10.25
CA GLY A 254 -10.14 -0.28 9.28
C GLY A 254 -9.96 -1.78 9.21
N GLN A 255 -9.78 -2.33 8.02
CA GLN A 255 -9.63 -3.77 7.82
C GLN A 255 -8.23 -4.14 7.34
N GLN A 256 -7.89 -5.42 7.51
CA GLN A 256 -6.67 -5.99 6.95
C GLN A 256 -6.71 -5.86 5.43
N THR A 257 -5.60 -5.39 4.85
CA THR A 257 -5.46 -5.17 3.43
C THR A 257 -5.22 -6.48 2.66
N LYS A 258 -5.19 -6.41 1.36
CA LYS A 258 -5.20 -7.57 0.47
C LYS A 258 -3.89 -8.35 0.43
N GLY A 259 -2.74 -7.68 0.69
CA GLY A 259 -1.43 -8.33 0.63
C GLY A 259 -0.86 -8.39 -0.78
N GLU A 260 -1.02 -7.36 -1.55
CA GLU A 260 -0.51 -7.25 -2.93
C GLU A 260 0.60 -6.17 -3.07
N ALA A 261 1.34 -5.88 -2.00
CA ALA A 261 2.45 -4.92 -2.00
C ALA A 261 3.69 -5.49 -2.71
N VAL A 262 3.56 -5.79 -4.00
CA VAL A 262 4.59 -6.33 -4.91
C VAL A 262 4.42 -5.75 -6.31
N GLU A 263 5.43 -5.89 -7.17
CA GLU A 263 5.28 -5.61 -8.60
C GLU A 263 4.68 -6.83 -9.29
N PHE A 264 3.58 -6.62 -10.02
CA PHE A 264 3.00 -7.65 -10.88
C PHE A 264 3.33 -7.38 -12.35
N ALA A 265 3.70 -8.43 -13.09
CA ALA A 265 3.67 -8.45 -14.54
C ALA A 265 2.37 -9.10 -15.02
N GLU A 266 1.79 -8.55 -16.08
CA GLU A 266 0.62 -9.09 -16.75
C GLU A 266 1.04 -9.61 -18.12
N LEU A 267 1.04 -10.93 -18.28
CA LEU A 267 1.51 -11.64 -19.46
C LEU A 267 0.29 -12.11 -20.28
N PRO A 268 0.21 -11.79 -21.57
CA PRO A 268 -0.95 -12.16 -22.38
C PRO A 268 -1.05 -13.68 -22.56
N LEU A 269 -2.26 -14.21 -22.42
CA LEU A 269 -2.61 -15.59 -22.69
C LEU A 269 -3.59 -15.66 -23.87
N PRO A 270 -3.69 -16.83 -24.54
CA PRO A 270 -4.74 -17.06 -25.53
C PRO A 270 -6.13 -16.82 -24.94
N GLY A 271 -7.06 -16.32 -25.78
CA GLY A 271 -8.46 -16.08 -25.37
C GLY A 271 -8.70 -14.79 -24.59
N GLY A 272 -7.78 -13.79 -24.67
CA GLY A 272 -7.98 -12.49 -24.05
C GLY A 272 -7.78 -12.46 -22.55
N LYS A 273 -7.20 -13.50 -21.99
CA LYS A 273 -6.83 -13.58 -20.56
C LYS A 273 -5.39 -13.12 -20.33
N LEU A 274 -5.08 -12.77 -19.10
CA LEU A 274 -3.74 -12.41 -18.67
C LEU A 274 -3.30 -13.33 -17.53
N LEU A 275 -2.05 -13.77 -17.58
CA LEU A 275 -1.37 -14.35 -16.42
C LEU A 275 -0.70 -13.23 -15.66
N ARG A 276 -1.22 -12.90 -14.47
CA ARG A 276 -0.63 -11.94 -13.55
C ARG A 276 0.31 -12.66 -12.60
N VAL A 277 1.56 -12.23 -12.55
CA VAL A 277 2.62 -12.86 -11.73
C VAL A 277 3.38 -11.80 -10.97
N ALA A 278 3.63 -12.02 -9.68
CA ALA A 278 4.52 -11.19 -8.86
C ALA A 278 5.97 -11.35 -9.34
N VAL A 279 6.58 -10.26 -9.81
CA VAL A 279 7.93 -10.25 -10.41
C VAL A 279 8.97 -9.51 -9.60
N ALA A 280 8.54 -8.68 -8.63
CA ALA A 280 9.45 -8.01 -7.72
C ALA A 280 8.85 -7.91 -6.32
N GLU A 281 9.71 -8.08 -5.32
CA GLU A 281 9.38 -7.90 -3.91
C GLU A 281 9.58 -6.44 -3.51
N VAL A 282 8.64 -5.89 -2.75
CA VAL A 282 8.80 -4.59 -2.11
C VAL A 282 9.25 -4.81 -0.67
N ALA A 283 10.47 -4.40 -0.37
CA ALA A 283 11.00 -4.43 0.98
C ALA A 283 10.63 -3.12 1.69
N LEU A 284 9.84 -3.26 2.75
CA LEU A 284 9.36 -2.15 3.57
C LEU A 284 10.32 -1.87 4.74
N PRO A 285 10.28 -0.66 5.34
CA PRO A 285 11.04 -0.37 6.54
C PRO A 285 10.72 -1.39 7.65
N ASP A 286 11.70 -1.65 8.51
CA ASP A 286 11.59 -2.59 9.63
C ASP A 286 11.29 -4.04 9.23
N ASN A 287 11.56 -4.42 7.96
CA ASN A 287 11.31 -5.76 7.40
C ASN A 287 9.87 -6.26 7.59
N VAL A 288 8.90 -5.36 7.59
CA VAL A 288 7.48 -5.73 7.65
C VAL A 288 7.10 -6.39 6.32
N ALA A 289 6.73 -7.67 6.37
CA ALA A 289 6.22 -8.37 5.21
C ALA A 289 4.71 -8.12 5.07
N VAL A 290 4.32 -7.34 4.07
CA VAL A 290 2.91 -7.13 3.72
C VAL A 290 2.43 -8.19 2.74
N PHE A 291 3.24 -8.57 1.77
CA PHE A 291 2.94 -9.69 0.87
C PHE A 291 3.30 -11.03 1.55
N PRO A 292 2.47 -12.08 1.45
CA PRO A 292 1.12 -12.12 0.85
C PRO A 292 -0.01 -11.85 1.86
N GLY A 293 0.30 -11.55 3.10
CA GLY A 293 -0.67 -11.58 4.21
C GLY A 293 -1.46 -10.30 4.41
N GLY A 294 -1.10 -9.20 3.75
CA GLY A 294 -1.71 -7.89 3.95
C GLY A 294 -1.23 -7.17 5.23
N LEU A 295 -1.50 -5.88 5.29
CA LEU A 295 -1.24 -5.03 6.45
C LEU A 295 -2.39 -5.16 7.45
N LYS A 296 -2.09 -5.57 8.67
CA LYS A 296 -3.08 -5.60 9.76
C LYS A 296 -3.26 -4.19 10.32
N PRO A 297 -4.50 -3.70 10.47
CA PRO A 297 -4.75 -2.41 11.09
C PRO A 297 -4.40 -2.43 12.58
N ASP A 298 -4.09 -1.25 13.13
CA ASP A 298 -3.88 -1.06 14.57
C ASP A 298 -5.21 -1.06 15.32
N LEU A 299 -6.27 -0.53 14.68
CA LEU A 299 -7.63 -0.60 15.16
C LEU A 299 -8.51 -1.24 14.09
N ALA A 300 -8.88 -2.49 14.32
CA ALA A 300 -9.73 -3.24 13.41
C ALA A 300 -11.19 -2.81 13.53
N ILE A 301 -11.81 -2.52 12.36
CA ILE A 301 -13.24 -2.19 12.23
C ILE A 301 -13.84 -3.16 11.23
N ASP A 302 -14.74 -4.00 11.67
CA ASP A 302 -15.41 -4.95 10.78
C ASP A 302 -16.65 -4.29 10.14
N VAL A 303 -16.56 -4.06 8.83
CA VAL A 303 -17.63 -3.49 8.00
C VAL A 303 -17.73 -4.33 6.73
N ALA A 304 -18.95 -4.62 6.31
CA ALA A 304 -19.16 -5.30 5.03
C ALA A 304 -18.64 -4.44 3.87
N GLN A 305 -17.92 -5.05 2.91
CA GLN A 305 -17.31 -4.32 1.80
C GLN A 305 -18.35 -3.60 0.94
N GLU A 306 -19.53 -4.20 0.78
CA GLU A 306 -20.66 -3.58 0.07
C GLU A 306 -21.09 -2.28 0.72
N THR A 307 -21.12 -2.24 2.06
CA THR A 307 -21.44 -1.02 2.83
C THR A 307 -20.37 0.03 2.64
N THR A 308 -19.10 -0.36 2.70
CA THR A 308 -17.97 0.55 2.44
C THR A 308 -18.06 1.15 1.03
N ASN A 309 -18.30 0.34 0.02
CA ASN A 309 -18.43 0.78 -1.37
C ASN A 309 -19.63 1.72 -1.57
N GLU A 310 -20.77 1.43 -0.92
CA GLU A 310 -21.95 2.31 -0.96
C GLU A 310 -21.67 3.66 -0.30
N VAL A 311 -21.00 3.66 0.85
CA VAL A 311 -20.61 4.90 1.56
C VAL A 311 -19.67 5.71 0.65
N LEU A 312 -18.58 5.13 0.18
CA LEU A 312 -17.59 5.81 -0.66
C LEU A 312 -18.21 6.42 -1.91
N LYS A 313 -19.18 5.74 -2.53
CA LYS A 313 -19.91 6.25 -3.68
C LYS A 313 -20.79 7.47 -3.32
N LYS A 314 -21.55 7.39 -2.21
CA LYS A 314 -22.43 8.48 -1.79
C LYS A 314 -21.64 9.69 -1.26
N GLU A 315 -20.48 9.47 -0.67
CA GLU A 315 -19.60 10.54 -0.25
C GLU A 315 -19.10 11.40 -1.41
N LEU A 316 -18.96 10.83 -2.61
CA LEU A 316 -18.63 11.61 -3.81
C LEU A 316 -19.69 12.63 -4.16
N GLU A 317 -20.95 12.35 -3.88
CA GLU A 317 -22.11 13.21 -4.18
C GLU A 317 -22.40 14.24 -3.07
N LYS A 318 -22.32 13.81 -1.79
CA LYS A 318 -22.85 14.55 -0.65
C LYS A 318 -21.79 15.18 0.25
N GLY A 319 -20.54 14.77 0.10
CA GLY A 319 -19.50 15.12 1.05
C GLY A 319 -19.34 14.05 2.13
N VAL A 320 -18.17 14.10 2.77
CA VAL A 320 -17.75 13.08 3.76
C VAL A 320 -18.41 13.34 5.12
N SER A 321 -18.62 14.61 5.45
CA SER A 321 -19.15 15.04 6.75
C SER A 321 -20.53 14.46 7.08
N GLU A 322 -21.39 14.24 6.07
CA GLU A 322 -22.74 13.69 6.29
C GLU A 322 -22.74 12.25 6.82
N PHE A 323 -21.65 11.51 6.61
CA PHE A 323 -21.54 10.10 7.01
C PHE A 323 -20.82 9.90 8.35
N VAL A 324 -20.30 10.98 8.94
CA VAL A 324 -19.49 10.94 10.18
C VAL A 324 -20.24 11.58 11.34
N PHE A 325 -20.76 12.77 11.14
CA PHE A 325 -21.41 13.50 12.24
C PHE A 325 -22.88 13.16 12.34
N GLU A 326 -23.34 12.90 13.55
CA GLU A 326 -24.77 12.76 13.81
C GLU A 326 -25.45 14.10 13.57
N THR A 327 -26.49 14.11 12.76
CA THR A 327 -27.50 15.22 12.82
C THR A 327 -27.93 15.31 14.26
N GLU A 328 -27.90 16.51 14.83
CA GLU A 328 -28.26 16.74 16.23
C GLU A 328 -29.57 16.03 16.54
N ARG A 329 -29.49 14.97 17.33
CA ARG A 329 -30.71 14.37 17.89
C ARG A 329 -31.28 15.40 18.85
N ALA A 330 -32.60 15.63 18.72
CA ALA A 330 -33.29 16.40 19.70
C ALA A 330 -33.04 15.82 21.09
N ARG A 331 -32.20 16.49 21.89
CA ARG A 331 -31.86 16.06 23.25
C ARG A 331 -32.64 16.92 24.25
N MET A 332 -33.01 16.31 25.37
CA MET A 332 -33.52 17.07 26.51
C MET A 332 -32.49 18.13 26.88
N ASN A 333 -32.86 19.38 26.80
CA ASN A 333 -32.07 20.52 27.23
C ASN A 333 -32.80 21.25 28.35
N GLU A 334 -32.13 22.18 29.03
CA GLU A 334 -32.67 22.90 30.16
C GLU A 334 -33.92 23.73 29.77
N ALA A 335 -33.96 24.29 28.56
CA ALA A 335 -35.10 25.01 28.05
C ALA A 335 -36.32 24.09 27.81
N ALA A 336 -36.12 22.89 27.31
CA ALA A 336 -37.15 21.88 27.14
C ALA A 336 -37.72 21.39 28.49
N LEU A 337 -36.81 21.24 29.47
CA LEU A 337 -37.19 20.87 30.84
C LEU A 337 -38.07 21.94 31.49
N VAL A 338 -37.75 23.23 31.35
CA VAL A 338 -38.53 24.35 31.84
C VAL A 338 -39.86 24.48 31.08
N ALA A 339 -39.86 24.20 29.77
CA ALA A 339 -41.05 24.21 28.93
C ALA A 339 -41.96 22.99 29.13
N GLY A 340 -41.53 21.99 29.90
CA GLY A 340 -42.27 20.73 30.11
C GLY A 340 -42.44 19.91 28.84
N THR A 341 -41.59 20.13 27.82
CA THR A 341 -41.59 19.39 26.55
C THR A 341 -40.47 18.37 26.55
N ASN A 342 -40.71 17.24 25.87
CA ASN A 342 -39.67 16.21 25.69
C ASN A 342 -39.36 16.07 24.20
N PRO A 343 -38.31 16.77 23.71
CA PRO A 343 -37.92 16.72 22.31
C PRO A 343 -37.62 15.32 21.77
N GLU A 344 -37.18 14.43 22.66
CA GLU A 344 -36.91 13.01 22.27
C GLU A 344 -38.23 12.26 22.04
N LEU A 345 -39.22 12.45 22.92
CA LEU A 345 -40.54 11.85 22.76
C LEU A 345 -41.28 12.44 21.55
N ASP A 346 -41.17 13.74 21.32
CA ASP A 346 -41.76 14.41 20.17
C ASP A 346 -41.14 13.92 18.86
N ALA A 347 -39.81 13.71 18.81
CA ALA A 347 -39.13 13.14 17.67
C ALA A 347 -39.53 11.68 17.42
N ILE A 348 -39.65 10.86 18.50
CA ILE A 348 -40.12 9.47 18.41
C ILE A 348 -41.56 9.41 17.90
N GLN A 349 -42.44 10.26 18.41
CA GLN A 349 -43.85 10.34 17.99
C GLN A 349 -43.98 10.83 16.54
N ALA A 350 -43.17 11.79 16.12
CA ALA A 350 -43.09 12.24 14.74
C ALA A 350 -42.65 11.13 13.81
N ALA A 351 -41.60 10.36 14.20
CA ALA A 351 -41.10 9.19 13.46
C ALA A 351 -42.16 8.05 13.41
N GLN A 352 -42.97 7.86 14.49
CA GLN A 352 -44.06 6.88 14.52
C GLN A 352 -45.28 7.31 13.68
N LYS A 353 -45.57 8.60 13.55
CA LYS A 353 -46.62 9.12 12.68
C LYS A 353 -46.32 9.00 11.20
N LEU A 354 -45.07 8.94 10.82
CA LEU A 354 -44.59 8.61 9.47
C LEU A 354 -44.72 7.10 9.20
N LYS A 355 -45.88 6.52 9.49
CA LYS A 355 -46.17 5.10 9.38
C LYS A 355 -45.91 4.55 7.98
N GLY A 356 -45.02 3.56 7.90
CA GLY A 356 -44.88 2.63 6.76
C GLY A 356 -43.46 2.25 6.40
N GLU A 357 -42.46 3.07 6.63
CA GLU A 357 -41.07 2.73 6.39
C GLU A 357 -40.37 2.44 7.73
N ARG A 358 -39.76 1.26 7.83
CA ARG A 358 -38.79 1.02 8.89
C ARG A 358 -37.78 2.17 8.85
N PRO A 359 -37.43 2.82 9.98
CA PRO A 359 -36.47 3.89 9.97
C PRO A 359 -35.20 3.32 9.28
N LYS A 360 -34.87 3.84 8.10
CA LYS A 360 -33.64 3.50 7.41
C LYS A 360 -32.53 3.92 8.34
N ILE A 361 -31.78 2.96 8.85
CA ILE A 361 -30.56 3.24 9.62
C ILE A 361 -29.70 4.12 8.70
N PRO A 362 -29.38 5.36 9.13
CA PRO A 362 -28.60 6.25 8.27
C PRO A 362 -27.27 5.57 7.94
N LEU A 363 -26.92 5.55 6.66
CA LEU A 363 -25.65 5.00 6.20
C LEU A 363 -24.53 5.82 6.85
N ARG A 364 -23.58 5.14 7.47
CA ARG A 364 -22.45 5.77 8.18
C ARG A 364 -21.13 5.17 7.76
N ASP A 365 -20.11 5.99 7.72
CA ASP A 365 -18.73 5.55 7.62
C ASP A 365 -18.16 5.26 9.01
N THR A 366 -18.30 4.02 9.44
CA THR A 366 -17.86 3.60 10.78
C THR A 366 -16.35 3.71 10.94
N ALA A 367 -15.56 3.42 9.90
CA ALA A 367 -14.10 3.50 9.97
C ALA A 367 -13.64 4.96 10.10
N LEU A 368 -14.23 5.85 9.31
CA LEU A 368 -13.95 7.27 9.37
C LEU A 368 -14.41 7.88 10.71
N GLN A 369 -15.58 7.48 11.22
CA GLN A 369 -16.05 7.92 12.53
C GLN A 369 -15.04 7.55 13.63
N ARG A 370 -14.52 6.33 13.60
CA ARG A 370 -13.49 5.91 14.56
C ARG A 370 -12.19 6.70 14.45
N ALA A 371 -11.80 7.07 13.24
CA ALA A 371 -10.65 7.95 13.04
C ALA A 371 -10.86 9.35 13.66
N VAL A 372 -12.03 9.93 13.46
CA VAL A 372 -12.41 11.22 14.07
C VAL A 372 -12.43 11.12 15.60
N ASP A 373 -13.04 10.07 16.15
CA ASP A 373 -13.10 9.82 17.60
C ASP A 373 -11.71 9.68 18.21
N PHE A 374 -10.83 8.94 17.53
CA PHE A 374 -9.44 8.73 17.94
C PHE A 374 -8.66 10.06 17.99
N ILE A 375 -8.70 10.85 16.93
CA ILE A 375 -8.03 12.16 16.85
C ILE A 375 -8.59 13.11 17.93
N THR A 376 -9.91 13.12 18.10
CA THR A 376 -10.56 13.95 19.12
C THR A 376 -10.10 13.58 20.53
N THR A 377 -9.96 12.28 20.79
CA THR A 377 -9.47 11.78 22.09
C THR A 377 -8.03 12.21 22.35
N ILE A 378 -7.15 12.12 21.36
CA ILE A 378 -5.76 12.60 21.46
C ILE A 378 -5.74 14.11 21.78
N ALA A 379 -6.49 14.92 21.02
CA ALA A 379 -6.52 16.37 21.21
C ALA A 379 -7.02 16.77 22.62
N ILE A 380 -8.00 16.06 23.18
CA ILE A 380 -8.47 16.27 24.56
C ILE A 380 -7.38 15.91 25.56
N TYR A 381 -6.68 14.79 25.33
CA TYR A 381 -5.60 14.33 26.22
C TYR A 381 -4.44 15.33 26.25
N GLU A 382 -3.96 15.77 25.09
CA GLU A 382 -2.88 16.74 24.96
C GLU A 382 -3.22 18.08 25.63
N LYS A 383 -4.45 18.57 25.45
CA LYS A 383 -4.92 19.79 26.11
C LYS A 383 -4.89 19.67 27.62
N LYS A 384 -5.24 18.50 28.17
CA LYS A 384 -5.18 18.24 29.62
C LYS A 384 -3.76 18.07 30.13
N ALA A 385 -2.88 17.46 29.35
CA ALA A 385 -1.47 17.26 29.68
C ALA A 385 -0.68 18.58 29.66
N GLY A 386 -0.98 19.49 28.73
CA GLY A 386 -0.37 20.81 28.63
C GLY A 386 -0.91 21.85 29.65
N ALA A 387 -2.01 21.52 30.35
CA ALA A 387 -2.59 22.37 31.41
C ALA A 387 -2.04 22.07 32.82
N LYS A 388 -1.14 21.11 32.95
CA LYS A 388 -0.37 20.81 34.17
C LYS A 388 1.05 21.37 34.04
#